data_49dad0f4bbfa3846557beef7a2acf471
#
_entry.id   49dad0f4bbfa3846557beef7a2acf471
#
_cell.length_a   1.000
_cell.length_b   1.000
_cell.length_c   1.000
_cell.angle_alpha   90.00
_cell.angle_beta   90.00
_cell.angle_gamma   90.00
#
_symmetry.space_group_name_H-M   'P 1'
#
loop_
_entity.id
_entity.type
_entity.pdbx_description
1 polymer ?
#
loop_
_entity_poly.entity_id
_entity_poly.type
_entity_poly.pdbx_seq_one_letter_code
_entity_poly.pdbx_strand_id
1 'polypeptide(L)'
;MLYRTLELTLAPALRVLYRPEIVGFEFVPRTGAVIIAGNHISFADEFFTPLAARRQVFYFAKAEYFNTPGLRGRAMAAFFGGMGQVSVERGDIRSAAASIEVGVELLQDGRALGIYPEGTRSPDGRLYKFRTGVARVALRSGAPVVPVGLIGTRDVQPPDSKRWHKAAVGVHFGEPMDFSGRAAEERSSRVLREITEQIRKAVQRLSGQEYVDMYASTPRQHDRHERRG
;
A
#
# COMPACT_ATOMS: atom_id res chain seq x y z
N MET A 1 6.15 9.91 18.50
CA MET A 1 7.20 10.96 18.38
C MET A 1 7.94 10.86 17.03
N LEU A 2 8.52 9.73 16.67
CA LEU A 2 9.32 9.61 15.42
C LEU A 2 8.55 9.97 14.13
N TYR A 3 7.29 9.54 13.98
CA TYR A 3 6.46 9.94 12.82
C TYR A 3 6.36 11.46 12.68
N ARG A 4 6.05 12.18 13.76
CA ARG A 4 5.96 13.64 13.73
C ARG A 4 7.29 14.30 13.36
N THR A 5 8.41 13.76 13.82
CA THR A 5 9.75 14.25 13.43
C THR A 5 9.97 14.06 11.93
N LEU A 6 9.66 12.87 11.41
CA LEU A 6 9.77 12.58 9.98
C LEU A 6 8.81 13.43 9.13
N GLU A 7 7.60 13.63 9.61
CA GLU A 7 6.62 14.51 8.96
C GLU A 7 7.13 15.96 8.89
N LEU A 8 7.76 16.46 9.96
CA LEU A 8 8.27 17.83 10.02
C LEU A 8 9.59 18.05 9.26
N THR A 9 10.35 16.99 9.01
CA THR A 9 11.66 17.08 8.34
C THR A 9 11.64 16.52 6.93
N LEU A 10 11.24 15.26 6.78
CA LEU A 10 11.29 14.55 5.50
C LEU A 10 10.19 15.01 4.54
N ALA A 11 8.96 15.24 5.03
CA ALA A 11 7.86 15.63 4.16
C ALA A 11 8.09 17.00 3.47
N PRO A 12 8.56 18.08 4.15
CA PRO A 12 8.94 19.32 3.48
C PRO A 12 10.08 19.14 2.48
N ALA A 13 11.09 18.34 2.83
CA ALA A 13 12.21 18.06 1.93
C ALA A 13 11.75 17.37 0.64
N LEU A 14 10.91 16.34 0.75
CA LEU A 14 10.34 15.64 -0.41
C LEU A 14 9.45 16.57 -1.25
N ARG A 15 8.65 17.45 -0.62
CA ARG A 15 7.82 18.43 -1.33
C ARG A 15 8.66 19.44 -2.14
N VAL A 16 9.74 19.92 -1.57
CA VAL A 16 10.64 20.87 -2.25
C VAL A 16 11.41 20.20 -3.37
N LEU A 17 11.93 18.99 -3.12
CA LEU A 17 12.80 18.28 -4.04
C LEU A 17 12.03 17.71 -5.26
N TYR A 18 10.87 17.10 -5.01
CA TYR A 18 10.10 16.40 -6.04
C TYR A 18 8.90 17.20 -6.54
N ARG A 19 8.38 18.15 -5.75
CA ARG A 19 7.18 18.93 -6.07
C ARG A 19 6.05 18.04 -6.59
N PRO A 20 5.64 17.01 -5.84
CA PRO A 20 4.69 16.03 -6.33
C PRO A 20 3.36 16.70 -6.69
N GLU A 21 2.79 16.30 -7.81
CA GLU A 21 1.41 16.62 -8.16
C GLU A 21 0.48 15.82 -7.26
N ILE A 22 -0.31 16.52 -6.44
CA ILE A 22 -1.24 15.89 -5.50
C ILE A 22 -2.66 16.31 -5.85
N VAL A 23 -3.50 15.34 -6.23
CA VAL A 23 -4.89 15.55 -6.63
C VAL A 23 -5.81 14.76 -5.70
N GLY A 24 -6.97 15.31 -5.33
CA GLY A 24 -8.01 14.63 -4.57
C GLY A 24 -7.64 14.35 -3.10
N PHE A 25 -6.66 15.05 -2.53
CA PHE A 25 -6.26 14.84 -1.13
C PHE A 25 -7.41 15.14 -0.14
N GLU A 26 -8.40 15.90 -0.54
CA GLU A 26 -9.63 16.19 0.20
C GLU A 26 -10.51 14.95 0.42
N PHE A 27 -10.37 13.94 -0.42
CA PHE A 27 -11.05 12.64 -0.28
C PHE A 27 -10.49 11.79 0.86
N VAL A 28 -9.29 12.10 1.33
CA VAL A 28 -8.69 11.40 2.47
C VAL A 28 -9.13 12.05 3.77
N PRO A 29 -9.92 11.36 4.62
CA PRO A 29 -10.37 11.92 5.89
C PRO A 29 -9.17 12.17 6.80
N ARG A 30 -9.16 13.32 7.48
CA ARG A 30 -8.07 13.72 8.39
C ARG A 30 -7.95 12.82 9.61
N THR A 31 -9.06 12.27 10.06
CA THR A 31 -9.19 11.38 11.23
C THR A 31 -10.15 10.24 10.90
N GLY A 32 -10.19 9.24 11.76
CA GLY A 32 -11.04 8.07 11.58
C GLY A 32 -10.47 7.02 10.64
N ALA A 33 -11.16 5.90 10.55
CA ALA A 33 -10.76 4.77 9.75
C ALA A 33 -10.83 5.08 8.24
N VAL A 34 -9.81 4.67 7.50
CA VAL A 34 -9.81 4.71 6.04
C VAL A 34 -8.81 3.69 5.49
N ILE A 35 -9.17 3.02 4.42
CA ILE A 35 -8.27 2.19 3.63
C ILE A 35 -7.80 3.01 2.42
N ILE A 36 -6.49 3.19 2.26
CA ILE A 36 -5.90 3.80 1.08
C ILE A 36 -5.37 2.66 0.21
N ALA A 37 -6.04 2.39 -0.91
CA ALA A 37 -5.72 1.27 -1.79
C ALA A 37 -5.07 1.78 -3.08
N GLY A 38 -3.83 1.38 -3.37
CA GLY A 38 -3.06 1.87 -4.50
C GLY A 38 -2.32 0.81 -5.30
N ASN A 39 -1.82 1.21 -6.47
CA ASN A 39 -0.80 0.48 -7.20
C ASN A 39 0.55 0.53 -6.46
N HIS A 40 1.42 -0.44 -6.70
CA HIS A 40 2.72 -0.52 -6.04
C HIS A 40 3.84 -0.66 -7.06
N ILE A 41 4.57 0.41 -7.32
CA ILE A 41 5.60 0.47 -8.37
C ILE A 41 7.00 0.76 -7.81
N SER A 42 7.10 1.25 -6.57
CA SER A 42 8.36 1.60 -5.93
C SER A 42 8.28 1.49 -4.40
N PHE A 43 9.43 1.39 -3.73
CA PHE A 43 9.52 1.60 -2.29
C PHE A 43 9.21 3.08 -1.91
N ALA A 44 9.42 4.00 -2.83
CA ALA A 44 9.10 5.42 -2.63
C ALA A 44 7.59 5.67 -2.41
N ASP A 45 6.72 4.76 -2.85
CA ASP A 45 5.26 4.84 -2.66
C ASP A 45 4.88 5.01 -1.18
N GLU A 46 5.62 4.34 -0.29
CA GLU A 46 5.39 4.37 1.16
C GLU A 46 5.74 5.72 1.81
N PHE A 47 6.42 6.60 1.08
CA PHE A 47 6.75 7.96 1.51
C PHE A 47 5.81 9.00 0.89
N PHE A 48 5.53 8.88 -0.41
CA PHE A 48 4.71 9.86 -1.10
C PHE A 48 3.22 9.77 -0.74
N THR A 49 2.70 8.56 -0.47
CA THR A 49 1.30 8.40 -0.07
C THR A 49 0.98 9.07 1.27
N PRO A 50 1.71 8.85 2.39
CA PRO A 50 1.44 9.55 3.65
C PRO A 50 1.66 11.06 3.55
N LEU A 51 2.69 11.49 2.78
CA LEU A 51 2.96 12.89 2.51
C LEU A 51 1.78 13.58 1.82
N ALA A 52 1.19 12.93 0.81
CA ALA A 52 0.04 13.44 0.07
C ALA A 52 -1.25 13.36 0.89
N ALA A 53 -1.46 12.27 1.62
CA ALA A 53 -2.60 12.07 2.52
C ALA A 53 -2.59 13.01 3.74
N ARG A 54 -1.44 13.64 4.04
CA ARG A 54 -1.23 14.55 5.18
C ARG A 54 -1.64 13.93 6.52
N ARG A 55 -1.46 12.62 6.66
CA ARG A 55 -1.67 11.84 7.89
C ARG A 55 -0.82 10.58 7.89
N GLN A 56 -0.63 10.00 9.08
CA GLN A 56 0.05 8.72 9.18
C GLN A 56 -0.78 7.63 8.50
N VAL A 57 -0.14 6.87 7.62
CA VAL A 57 -0.70 5.70 6.96
C VAL A 57 0.10 4.49 7.40
N PHE A 58 -0.60 3.47 7.88
CA PHE A 58 0.00 2.22 8.35
C PHE A 58 0.07 1.22 7.21
N TYR A 59 1.21 0.54 7.06
CA TYR A 59 1.43 -0.46 6.03
C TYR A 59 1.89 -1.77 6.62
N PHE A 60 1.63 -2.87 5.94
CA PHE A 60 2.16 -4.17 6.29
C PHE A 60 3.60 -4.32 5.79
N ALA A 61 4.53 -4.53 6.70
CA ALA A 61 5.93 -4.80 6.40
C ALA A 61 6.33 -6.23 6.80
N LYS A 62 7.36 -6.76 6.15
CA LYS A 62 7.88 -8.09 6.48
C LYS A 62 8.39 -8.15 7.91
N ALA A 63 8.04 -9.20 8.65
CA ALA A 63 8.50 -9.45 10.01
C ALA A 63 10.03 -9.44 10.14
N GLU A 64 10.76 -9.80 9.09
CA GLU A 64 12.22 -9.78 9.04
C GLU A 64 12.81 -8.40 9.39
N TYR A 65 12.13 -7.30 9.04
CA TYR A 65 12.58 -5.94 9.37
C TYR A 65 12.49 -5.62 10.86
N PHE A 66 11.66 -6.35 11.60
CA PHE A 66 11.46 -6.15 13.04
C PHE A 66 12.22 -7.16 13.88
N ASN A 67 12.53 -8.33 13.35
CA ASN A 67 13.13 -9.46 14.07
C ASN A 67 14.65 -9.58 13.85
N THR A 68 15.27 -8.63 13.17
CA THR A 68 16.74 -8.63 12.99
C THR A 68 17.45 -8.40 14.33
N PRO A 69 18.34 -9.29 14.78
CA PRO A 69 19.01 -9.15 16.08
C PRO A 69 20.03 -7.99 16.10
N GLY A 70 20.34 -7.52 17.31
CA GLY A 70 21.36 -6.51 17.56
C GLY A 70 20.86 -5.06 17.46
N LEU A 71 21.75 -4.09 17.74
CA LEU A 71 21.43 -2.67 17.79
C LEU A 71 20.94 -2.12 16.45
N ARG A 72 21.49 -2.60 15.34
CA ARG A 72 21.03 -2.24 13.98
C ARG A 72 19.58 -2.70 13.72
N GLY A 73 19.25 -3.93 14.13
CA GLY A 73 17.88 -4.46 13.99
C GLY A 73 16.89 -3.66 14.84
N ARG A 74 17.26 -3.33 16.09
CA ARG A 74 16.44 -2.48 16.97
C ARG A 74 16.21 -1.08 16.39
N ALA A 75 17.24 -0.45 15.83
CA ALA A 75 17.12 0.84 15.17
C ALA A 75 16.22 0.76 13.93
N MET A 76 16.35 -0.29 13.14
CA MET A 76 15.51 -0.53 11.96
C MET A 76 14.05 -0.79 12.35
N ALA A 77 13.79 -1.62 13.36
CA ALA A 77 12.44 -1.87 13.88
C ALA A 77 11.79 -0.59 14.42
N ALA A 78 12.55 0.22 15.17
CA ALA A 78 12.08 1.52 15.66
C ALA A 78 11.76 2.49 14.50
N PHE A 79 12.60 2.53 13.48
CA PHE A 79 12.38 3.36 12.30
C PHE A 79 11.12 2.94 11.53
N PHE A 80 11.00 1.66 11.18
CA PHE A 80 9.82 1.15 10.44
C PHE A 80 8.53 1.27 11.27
N GLY A 81 8.56 0.92 12.56
CA GLY A 81 7.41 1.11 13.44
C GLY A 81 7.02 2.58 13.60
N GLY A 82 8.01 3.47 13.69
CA GLY A 82 7.77 4.92 13.73
C GLY A 82 7.18 5.49 12.45
N MET A 83 7.47 4.88 11.29
CA MET A 83 6.84 5.23 10.01
C MET A 83 5.41 4.69 9.85
N GLY A 84 4.92 3.85 10.79
CA GLY A 84 3.62 3.22 10.67
C GLY A 84 3.67 1.85 10.00
N GLN A 85 4.85 1.24 9.88
CA GLN A 85 4.96 -0.12 9.39
C GLN A 85 4.57 -1.11 10.49
N VAL A 86 3.68 -2.04 10.17
CA VAL A 86 3.22 -3.10 11.06
C VAL A 86 3.75 -4.43 10.60
N SER A 87 4.41 -5.13 11.53
CA SER A 87 5.01 -6.43 11.23
C SER A 87 3.95 -7.47 10.92
N VAL A 88 4.07 -8.12 9.77
CA VAL A 88 3.25 -9.28 9.41
C VAL A 88 4.13 -10.38 8.81
N GLU A 89 3.85 -11.61 9.17
CA GLU A 89 4.45 -12.76 8.48
C GLU A 89 3.85 -12.88 7.08
N ARG A 90 4.66 -13.29 6.12
CA ARG A 90 4.23 -13.51 4.73
C ARG A 90 4.63 -14.90 4.29
N GLY A 91 3.75 -15.57 3.57
CA GLY A 91 4.15 -16.85 2.94
C GLY A 91 3.04 -17.87 2.78
N ASP A 92 2.07 -17.93 3.68
CA ASP A 92 0.99 -18.89 3.64
C ASP A 92 -0.41 -18.27 3.85
N ILE A 93 -1.44 -19.12 3.80
CA ILE A 93 -2.84 -18.70 3.99
C ILE A 93 -3.07 -18.17 5.41
N ARG A 94 -2.36 -18.69 6.41
CA ARG A 94 -2.52 -18.28 7.81
C ARG A 94 -1.97 -16.88 8.02
N SER A 95 -0.81 -16.58 7.46
CA SER A 95 -0.21 -15.26 7.54
C SER A 95 -1.02 -14.21 6.78
N ALA A 96 -1.66 -14.59 5.67
CA ALA A 96 -2.59 -13.72 4.96
C ALA A 96 -3.84 -13.42 5.82
N ALA A 97 -4.39 -14.41 6.51
CA ALA A 97 -5.53 -14.21 7.42
C ALA A 97 -5.13 -13.33 8.61
N ALA A 98 -3.99 -13.58 9.25
CA ALA A 98 -3.48 -12.74 10.34
C ALA A 98 -3.27 -11.27 9.91
N SER A 99 -2.79 -11.03 8.68
CA SER A 99 -2.65 -9.68 8.15
C SER A 99 -4.00 -8.96 7.99
N ILE A 100 -5.07 -9.69 7.66
CA ILE A 100 -6.43 -9.14 7.59
C ILE A 100 -6.91 -8.72 8.97
N GLU A 101 -6.73 -9.58 10.00
CA GLU A 101 -7.11 -9.26 11.39
C GLU A 101 -6.41 -7.99 11.87
N VAL A 102 -5.08 -7.92 11.74
CA VAL A 102 -4.30 -6.74 12.12
C VAL A 102 -4.78 -5.48 11.37
N GLY A 103 -5.12 -5.62 10.08
CA GLY A 103 -5.66 -4.49 9.31
C GLY A 103 -7.02 -4.02 9.82
N VAL A 104 -7.90 -4.93 10.22
CA VAL A 104 -9.20 -4.61 10.80
C VAL A 104 -9.03 -3.93 12.17
N GLU A 105 -8.15 -4.43 13.03
CA GLU A 105 -7.85 -3.81 14.33
C GLU A 105 -7.33 -2.37 14.18
N LEU A 106 -6.39 -2.13 13.26
CA LEU A 106 -5.90 -0.77 12.98
C LEU A 106 -7.02 0.18 12.55
N LEU A 107 -7.95 -0.29 11.74
CA LEU A 107 -9.09 0.50 11.28
C LEU A 107 -10.09 0.74 12.42
N GLN A 108 -10.33 -0.24 13.29
CA GLN A 108 -11.16 -0.07 14.48
C GLN A 108 -10.60 0.97 15.46
N ASP A 109 -9.26 1.10 15.52
CA ASP A 109 -8.55 2.17 16.23
C ASP A 109 -8.65 3.55 15.53
N GLY A 110 -9.39 3.67 14.43
CA GLY A 110 -9.53 4.91 13.68
C GLY A 110 -8.29 5.30 12.87
N ARG A 111 -7.42 4.35 12.54
CA ARG A 111 -6.19 4.60 11.79
C ARG A 111 -6.42 4.52 10.27
N ALA A 112 -5.49 5.09 9.49
CA ALA A 112 -5.45 4.90 8.05
C ALA A 112 -4.57 3.70 7.72
N LEU A 113 -5.10 2.76 6.96
CA LEU A 113 -4.40 1.58 6.48
C LEU A 113 -4.09 1.70 4.98
N GLY A 114 -2.82 1.67 4.62
CA GLY A 114 -2.38 1.58 3.23
C GLY A 114 -2.30 0.12 2.79
N ILE A 115 -2.93 -0.18 1.67
CA ILE A 115 -2.89 -1.52 1.07
C ILE A 115 -2.46 -1.40 -0.39
N TYR A 116 -1.49 -2.22 -0.78
CA TYR A 116 -1.15 -2.47 -2.16
C TYR A 116 -1.69 -3.85 -2.57
N PRO A 117 -2.88 -3.91 -3.20
CA PRO A 117 -3.57 -5.19 -3.38
C PRO A 117 -2.91 -6.12 -4.40
N GLU A 118 -1.94 -5.64 -5.15
CA GLU A 118 -1.07 -6.47 -5.99
C GLU A 118 -0.26 -7.46 -5.14
N GLY A 119 0.04 -7.13 -3.88
CA GLY A 119 0.77 -7.95 -2.92
C GLY A 119 2.29 -7.93 -3.10
N THR A 120 2.79 -7.32 -4.16
CA THR A 120 4.20 -7.06 -4.44
C THR A 120 4.34 -5.86 -5.36
N ARG A 121 5.53 -5.30 -5.46
CA ARG A 121 5.82 -4.23 -6.43
C ARG A 121 5.71 -4.75 -7.84
N SER A 122 5.13 -3.93 -8.73
CA SER A 122 5.08 -4.22 -10.15
C SER A 122 6.50 -4.38 -10.73
N PRO A 123 6.78 -5.47 -11.44
CA PRO A 123 8.11 -5.72 -12.00
C PRO A 123 8.45 -4.77 -13.14
N ASP A 124 7.46 -4.34 -13.92
CA ASP A 124 7.63 -3.60 -15.18
C ASP A 124 6.88 -2.25 -15.23
N GLY A 125 6.18 -1.89 -14.15
CA GLY A 125 5.42 -0.63 -14.06
C GLY A 125 3.98 -0.74 -14.53
N ARG A 126 3.49 -1.90 -14.98
CA ARG A 126 2.08 -2.14 -15.30
C ARG A 126 1.27 -2.47 -14.04
N LEU A 127 -0.05 -2.33 -14.12
CA LEU A 127 -0.96 -2.68 -13.03
C LEU A 127 -1.35 -4.16 -13.12
N TYR A 128 -1.11 -4.91 -12.06
CA TYR A 128 -1.41 -6.32 -12.01
C TYR A 128 -2.71 -6.60 -11.26
N LYS A 129 -3.21 -7.84 -11.40
CA LYS A 129 -4.44 -8.31 -10.77
C LYS A 129 -4.38 -8.17 -9.25
N PHE A 130 -5.41 -7.57 -8.68
CA PHE A 130 -5.51 -7.35 -7.24
C PHE A 130 -5.96 -8.63 -6.50
N ARG A 131 -5.36 -8.87 -5.34
CA ARG A 131 -5.78 -9.90 -4.40
C ARG A 131 -6.98 -9.42 -3.59
N THR A 132 -7.88 -10.33 -3.24
CA THR A 132 -9.15 -10.02 -2.57
C THR A 132 -9.04 -9.60 -1.11
N GLY A 133 -7.84 -9.56 -0.55
CA GLY A 133 -7.61 -9.12 0.83
C GLY A 133 -8.13 -7.72 1.13
N VAL A 134 -7.98 -6.78 0.19
CA VAL A 134 -8.49 -5.41 0.34
C VAL A 134 -10.00 -5.37 0.51
N ALA A 135 -10.75 -6.14 -0.28
CA ALA A 135 -12.20 -6.23 -0.16
C ALA A 135 -12.63 -6.86 1.16
N ARG A 136 -11.91 -7.89 1.63
CA ARG A 136 -12.20 -8.53 2.91
C ARG A 136 -11.99 -7.59 4.09
N VAL A 137 -10.88 -6.83 4.09
CA VAL A 137 -10.62 -5.82 5.11
C VAL A 137 -11.70 -4.74 5.08
N ALA A 138 -12.10 -4.25 3.90
CA ALA A 138 -13.14 -3.23 3.75
C ALA A 138 -14.49 -3.70 4.31
N LEU A 139 -14.94 -4.91 3.95
CA LEU A 139 -16.20 -5.47 4.43
C LEU A 139 -16.22 -5.72 5.94
N ARG A 140 -15.11 -6.19 6.50
CA ARG A 140 -15.02 -6.50 7.94
C ARG A 140 -14.86 -5.29 8.82
N SER A 141 -14.14 -4.27 8.37
CA SER A 141 -13.94 -3.04 9.14
C SER A 141 -15.07 -2.02 8.95
N GLY A 142 -15.81 -2.10 7.84
CA GLY A 142 -16.75 -1.06 7.41
C GLY A 142 -16.09 0.27 7.04
N ALA A 143 -14.76 0.32 6.98
CA ALA A 143 -14.02 1.52 6.63
C ALA A 143 -14.12 1.83 5.13
N PRO A 144 -14.29 3.11 4.75
CA PRO A 144 -14.29 3.50 3.34
C PRO A 144 -12.92 3.25 2.70
N VAL A 145 -12.93 2.92 1.40
CA VAL A 145 -11.73 2.73 0.60
C VAL A 145 -11.52 3.95 -0.29
N VAL A 146 -10.40 4.65 -0.11
CA VAL A 146 -9.95 5.72 -0.99
C VAL A 146 -8.93 5.13 -1.96
N PRO A 147 -9.25 5.02 -3.26
CA PRO A 147 -8.29 4.54 -4.24
C PRO A 147 -7.23 5.61 -4.50
N VAL A 148 -5.98 5.20 -4.72
CA VAL A 148 -4.88 6.11 -5.05
C VAL A 148 -4.08 5.59 -6.25
N GLY A 149 -3.80 6.47 -7.20
CA GLY A 149 -2.87 6.24 -8.30
C GLY A 149 -1.51 6.88 -7.99
N LEU A 150 -0.46 6.08 -8.01
CA LEU A 150 0.93 6.52 -7.85
C LEU A 150 1.61 6.53 -9.22
N ILE A 151 2.25 7.64 -9.56
CA ILE A 151 2.83 7.91 -10.88
C ILE A 151 4.28 8.36 -10.68
N GLY A 152 5.21 7.83 -11.47
CA GLY A 152 6.60 8.25 -11.52
C GLY A 152 7.48 7.85 -10.33
N THR A 153 6.94 7.26 -9.27
CA THR A 153 7.73 6.81 -8.12
C THR A 153 8.74 5.70 -8.48
N ARG A 154 8.46 4.93 -9.54
CA ARG A 154 9.39 3.96 -10.10
C ARG A 154 10.68 4.62 -10.61
N ASP A 155 10.58 5.80 -11.20
CA ASP A 155 11.73 6.55 -11.70
C ASP A 155 12.49 7.23 -10.55
N VAL A 156 11.80 7.56 -9.45
CA VAL A 156 12.43 8.03 -8.21
C VAL A 156 13.32 6.94 -7.63
N GLN A 157 12.79 5.73 -7.47
CA GLN A 157 13.56 4.58 -7.01
C GLN A 157 13.18 3.33 -7.80
N PRO A 158 13.94 3.00 -8.84
CA PRO A 158 13.78 1.75 -9.59
C PRO A 158 13.87 0.51 -8.69
N PRO A 159 13.17 -0.59 -9.04
CA PRO A 159 13.11 -1.80 -8.21
C PRO A 159 14.47 -2.38 -7.80
N ASP A 160 15.46 -2.27 -8.68
CA ASP A 160 16.80 -2.83 -8.48
C ASP A 160 17.81 -1.81 -7.96
N SER A 161 17.36 -0.58 -7.63
CA SER A 161 18.20 0.50 -7.12
C SER A 161 17.87 0.85 -5.68
N LYS A 162 18.91 1.12 -4.89
CA LYS A 162 18.78 1.76 -3.57
C LYS A 162 18.95 3.29 -3.65
N ARG A 163 19.29 3.82 -4.82
CA ARG A 163 19.49 5.26 -5.04
C ARG A 163 18.19 5.92 -5.44
N TRP A 164 17.98 7.11 -4.94
CA TRP A 164 16.84 7.97 -5.32
C TRP A 164 17.29 8.94 -6.40
N HIS A 165 16.46 9.09 -7.41
CA HIS A 165 16.67 9.97 -8.56
C HIS A 165 15.60 11.06 -8.56
N LYS A 166 15.90 12.21 -9.12
CA LYS A 166 14.91 13.27 -9.33
C LYS A 166 14.01 12.86 -10.50
N ALA A 167 12.72 12.76 -10.24
CA ALA A 167 11.71 12.44 -11.25
C ALA A 167 10.41 13.16 -10.92
N ALA A 168 9.51 13.29 -11.89
CA ALA A 168 8.16 13.76 -11.66
C ALA A 168 7.36 12.71 -10.88
N VAL A 169 6.59 13.15 -9.88
CA VAL A 169 5.76 12.27 -9.05
C VAL A 169 4.34 12.79 -9.03
N GLY A 170 3.37 11.89 -9.24
CA GLY A 170 1.95 12.14 -9.05
C GLY A 170 1.37 11.24 -7.97
N VAL A 171 0.49 11.79 -7.14
CA VAL A 171 -0.32 11.06 -6.15
C VAL A 171 -1.75 11.52 -6.28
N HIS A 172 -2.58 10.69 -6.93
CA HIS A 172 -3.96 11.04 -7.27
C HIS A 172 -4.91 10.18 -6.46
N PHE A 173 -5.66 10.79 -5.54
CA PHE A 173 -6.71 10.12 -4.77
C PHE A 173 -8.05 10.22 -5.51
N GLY A 174 -8.83 9.17 -5.47
CA GLY A 174 -10.20 9.14 -5.96
C GLY A 174 -11.22 9.24 -4.83
N GLU A 175 -12.48 9.37 -5.21
CA GLU A 175 -13.60 9.42 -4.28
C GLU A 175 -13.66 8.18 -3.38
N PRO A 176 -14.03 8.34 -2.10
CA PRO A 176 -14.21 7.22 -1.19
C PRO A 176 -15.27 6.24 -1.68
N MET A 177 -14.97 4.97 -1.61
CA MET A 177 -15.88 3.87 -1.94
C MET A 177 -16.35 3.22 -0.64
N ASP A 178 -17.66 3.23 -0.38
CA ASP A 178 -18.25 2.61 0.80
C ASP A 178 -18.84 1.24 0.46
N PHE A 179 -18.42 0.23 1.20
CA PHE A 179 -18.90 -1.14 1.10
C PHE A 179 -19.54 -1.66 2.39
N SER A 180 -19.74 -0.81 3.38
CA SER A 180 -20.24 -1.18 4.72
C SER A 180 -21.61 -1.87 4.66
N GLY A 181 -22.50 -1.47 3.74
CA GLY A 181 -23.80 -2.09 3.51
C GLY A 181 -23.75 -3.54 3.04
N ARG A 182 -22.56 -4.05 2.68
CA ARG A 182 -22.35 -5.43 2.17
C ARG A 182 -21.56 -6.32 3.15
N ALA A 183 -21.39 -5.91 4.41
CA ALA A 183 -20.60 -6.62 5.41
C ALA A 183 -21.00 -8.10 5.58
N ALA A 184 -22.28 -8.42 5.48
CA ALA A 184 -22.79 -9.79 5.58
C ALA A 184 -22.29 -10.73 4.45
N GLU A 185 -21.78 -10.17 3.35
CA GLU A 185 -21.32 -10.90 2.18
C GLU A 185 -19.79 -11.20 2.22
N GLU A 186 -19.11 -10.95 3.32
CA GLU A 186 -17.64 -11.07 3.43
C GLU A 186 -17.08 -12.46 3.08
N ARG A 187 -17.91 -13.51 3.15
CA ARG A 187 -17.54 -14.90 2.82
C ARG A 187 -17.76 -15.23 1.34
N SER A 188 -18.45 -14.39 0.59
CA SER A 188 -18.75 -14.62 -0.83
C SER A 188 -17.53 -14.30 -1.70
N SER A 189 -16.90 -15.32 -2.27
CA SER A 189 -15.77 -15.15 -3.18
C SER A 189 -16.13 -14.27 -4.39
N ARG A 190 -17.37 -14.35 -4.87
CA ARG A 190 -17.89 -13.52 -5.96
C ARG A 190 -17.92 -12.06 -5.57
N VAL A 191 -18.46 -11.74 -4.38
CA VAL A 191 -18.56 -10.37 -3.87
C VAL A 191 -17.17 -9.78 -3.61
N LEU A 192 -16.29 -10.54 -2.98
CA LEU A 192 -14.91 -10.14 -2.76
C LEU A 192 -14.20 -9.79 -4.08
N ARG A 193 -14.39 -10.59 -5.13
CA ARG A 193 -13.82 -10.33 -6.46
C ARG A 193 -14.43 -9.09 -7.09
N GLU A 194 -15.73 -8.93 -7.03
CA GLU A 194 -16.46 -7.78 -7.54
C GLU A 194 -15.96 -6.46 -6.93
N ILE A 195 -15.91 -6.37 -5.59
CA ILE A 195 -15.40 -5.20 -4.88
C ILE A 195 -13.93 -4.92 -5.24
N THR A 196 -13.11 -5.98 -5.28
CA THR A 196 -11.70 -5.86 -5.64
C THR A 196 -11.52 -5.28 -7.05
N GLU A 197 -12.36 -5.69 -8.02
CA GLU A 197 -12.30 -5.18 -9.38
C GLU A 197 -12.79 -3.73 -9.47
N GLN A 198 -13.76 -3.32 -8.66
CA GLN A 198 -14.18 -1.92 -8.57
C GLN A 198 -13.01 -1.04 -8.09
N ILE A 199 -12.33 -1.45 -7.01
CA ILE A 199 -11.14 -0.75 -6.47
C ILE A 199 -10.03 -0.73 -7.52
N ARG A 200 -9.71 -1.86 -8.16
CA ARG A 200 -8.67 -1.95 -9.19
C ARG A 200 -8.93 -0.99 -10.36
N LYS A 201 -10.16 -0.96 -10.87
CA LYS A 201 -10.55 -0.05 -11.96
C LYS A 201 -10.41 1.42 -11.57
N ALA A 202 -10.73 1.77 -10.31
CA ALA A 202 -10.54 3.12 -9.80
C ALA A 202 -9.04 3.48 -9.75
N VAL A 203 -8.19 2.61 -9.20
CA VAL A 203 -6.73 2.79 -9.18
C VAL A 203 -6.16 2.88 -10.61
N GLN A 204 -6.63 2.05 -11.54
CA GLN A 204 -6.18 2.08 -12.93
C GLN A 204 -6.47 3.44 -13.59
N ARG A 205 -7.68 3.99 -13.40
CA ARG A 205 -8.01 5.32 -13.94
C ARG A 205 -7.13 6.43 -13.37
N LEU A 206 -6.78 6.34 -12.09
CA LEU A 206 -5.96 7.34 -11.40
C LEU A 206 -4.47 7.25 -11.76
N SER A 207 -3.96 6.03 -11.95
CA SER A 207 -2.55 5.79 -12.27
C SER A 207 -2.24 5.85 -13.77
N GLY A 208 -3.26 5.64 -14.63
CA GLY A 208 -3.09 5.55 -16.08
C GLY A 208 -2.36 4.29 -16.57
N GLN A 209 -2.11 3.31 -15.67
CA GLN A 209 -1.33 2.12 -16.02
C GLN A 209 -2.10 1.16 -16.94
N GLU A 210 -1.36 0.49 -17.83
CA GLU A 210 -1.83 -0.69 -18.55
C GLU A 210 -2.11 -1.83 -17.54
N TYR A 211 -3.27 -2.48 -17.68
CA TYR A 211 -3.66 -3.59 -16.83
C TYR A 211 -3.25 -4.94 -17.41
N VAL A 212 -2.71 -5.79 -16.54
CA VAL A 212 -2.37 -7.18 -16.84
C VAL A 212 -3.20 -8.11 -15.96
N ASP A 213 -4.07 -8.95 -16.57
CA ASP A 213 -4.95 -9.88 -15.83
C ASP A 213 -4.20 -11.12 -15.31
N MET A 214 -3.08 -10.88 -14.63
CA MET A 214 -2.28 -11.88 -13.94
C MET A 214 -1.83 -11.32 -12.59
N TYR A 215 -1.56 -12.21 -11.63
CA TYR A 215 -0.94 -11.80 -10.37
C TYR A 215 0.54 -11.48 -10.59
N ALA A 216 0.98 -10.36 -10.04
CA ALA A 216 2.40 -10.04 -10.05
C ALA A 216 3.20 -11.13 -9.31
N SER A 217 4.29 -11.58 -9.93
CA SER A 217 5.25 -12.52 -9.35
C SER A 217 6.50 -11.79 -8.91
N THR A 218 7.06 -12.17 -7.76
CA THR A 218 8.36 -11.66 -7.34
C THR A 218 9.46 -12.28 -8.23
N PRO A 219 10.47 -11.55 -8.73
CA PRO A 219 11.49 -12.06 -9.66
C PRO A 219 12.16 -13.38 -9.24
N ARG A 220 12.25 -13.68 -7.94
CA ARG A 220 12.78 -14.96 -7.42
C ARG A 220 11.91 -16.19 -7.72
N GLN A 221 10.67 -16.05 -8.20
CA GLN A 221 9.81 -17.17 -8.59
C GLN A 221 9.96 -17.52 -10.08
N HIS A 222 10.37 -16.57 -10.92
CA HIS A 222 10.60 -16.83 -12.34
C HIS A 222 11.79 -17.77 -12.57
N ASP A 223 12.91 -17.57 -11.87
CA ASP A 223 14.12 -18.40 -12.01
C ASP A 223 13.95 -19.86 -11.58
N ARG A 224 12.91 -20.20 -10.81
CA ARG A 224 12.65 -21.60 -10.38
C ARG A 224 11.81 -22.38 -11.37
N HIS A 225 11.04 -21.75 -12.23
CA HIS A 225 10.26 -22.44 -13.25
C HIS A 225 11.08 -22.70 -14.52
N GLU A 226 11.96 -21.79 -14.92
CA GLU A 226 12.83 -21.99 -16.09
C GLU A 226 13.95 -23.02 -15.87
N ARG A 227 14.34 -23.31 -14.63
CA ARG A 227 15.34 -24.36 -14.31
C ARG A 227 14.74 -25.77 -14.09
N ARG A 228 13.44 -25.96 -14.29
CA ARG A 228 12.73 -27.25 -14.17
C ARG A 228 12.04 -27.69 -15.46
N GLY A 229 12.33 -27.01 -16.58
CA GLY A 229 11.89 -27.38 -17.93
C GLY A 229 13.01 -28.06 -18.74
#